data_d4fe82c6b329f9fb40d0f8b84796b694
#
_entry.id   d4fe82c6b329f9fb40d0f8b84796b694
#
_cell.length_a   1.000
_cell.length_b   1.000
_cell.length_c   1.000
_cell.angle_alpha   90.00
_cell.angle_beta   90.00
_cell.angle_gamma   90.00
#
_symmetry.space_group_name_H-M   'P 1'
#
loop_
_entity.id
_entity.type
_entity.pdbx_description
1 polymer ?
#
loop_
_entity_poly.entity_id
_entity_poly.type
_entity_poly.pdbx_seq_one_letter_code
_entity_poly.pdbx_strand_id
1 'polypeptide(L)'
;MTNKVELSGKVYNTELRTTASGKTIVRFGLSIWAGKDKAGNSQYQFVNCKYWGDGIENGMNIEIVGKICFDTWEKDGQTKVRQYVLIDSFSNHVAQPKQDQNQGELGGW
;
A
#
# COMPACT_ATOMS: atom_id res chain seq x y z
N MET A 1 -17.22 15.91 0.50
CA MET A 1 -16.23 15.21 1.26
C MET A 1 -15.29 14.46 0.38
N THR A 2 -14.03 14.42 0.71
CA THR A 2 -13.03 13.79 -0.12
C THR A 2 -12.50 12.54 0.59
N ASN A 3 -12.39 11.44 -0.17
CA ASN A 3 -11.75 10.24 0.32
C ASN A 3 -10.74 9.83 -0.75
N LYS A 4 -9.55 10.38 -0.66
CA LYS A 4 -8.49 10.13 -1.63
C LYS A 4 -7.20 9.91 -0.88
N VAL A 5 -6.49 8.84 -1.25
CA VAL A 5 -5.24 8.47 -0.63
C VAL A 5 -4.19 8.35 -1.72
N GLU A 6 -3.03 8.94 -1.50
CA GLU A 6 -1.89 8.82 -2.40
C GLU A 6 -0.72 8.33 -1.55
N LEU A 7 -0.19 7.19 -1.89
CA LEU A 7 0.88 6.57 -1.13
C LEU A 7 1.92 5.99 -2.07
N SER A 8 3.14 5.88 -1.58
CA SER A 8 4.17 5.15 -2.30
C SER A 8 4.91 4.24 -1.33
N GLY A 9 5.34 3.12 -1.79
CA GLY A 9 6.04 2.17 -0.96
C GLY A 9 6.35 0.88 -1.69
N LYS A 10 6.76 -0.12 -0.90
CA LYS A 10 7.19 -1.40 -1.45
C LYS A 10 6.13 -2.46 -1.18
N VAL A 11 5.83 -3.24 -2.20
CA VAL A 11 4.80 -4.26 -2.14
C VAL A 11 5.32 -5.52 -1.46
N TYR A 12 4.50 -6.10 -0.58
CA TYR A 12 4.82 -7.36 0.05
C TYR A 12 3.53 -8.17 0.28
N ASN A 13 3.70 -9.47 0.45
CA ASN A 13 2.58 -10.41 0.74
C ASN A 13 1.44 -10.33 -0.27
N THR A 14 1.76 -10.35 -1.55
CA THR A 14 0.70 -10.32 -2.56
C THR A 14 -0.09 -11.62 -2.58
N GLU A 15 -1.39 -11.49 -2.76
CA GLU A 15 -2.28 -12.64 -2.89
C GLU A 15 -3.24 -12.34 -4.02
N LEU A 16 -3.20 -13.15 -5.06
CA LEU A 16 -4.03 -12.95 -6.24
C LEU A 16 -5.20 -13.90 -6.19
N ARG A 17 -6.38 -13.39 -6.40
CA ARG A 17 -7.59 -14.20 -6.39
C ARG A 17 -8.47 -13.86 -7.57
N THR A 18 -9.21 -14.87 -8.04
CA THR A 18 -10.19 -14.67 -9.10
C THR A 18 -11.58 -14.87 -8.48
N THR A 19 -12.46 -13.92 -8.69
CA THR A 19 -13.82 -14.01 -8.16
C THR A 19 -14.68 -14.92 -9.03
N ALA A 20 -15.87 -15.25 -8.52
CA ALA A 20 -16.78 -16.10 -9.24
C ALA A 20 -17.20 -15.50 -10.58
N SER A 21 -17.16 -14.17 -10.71
CA SER A 21 -17.51 -13.53 -11.98
C SER A 21 -16.33 -13.44 -12.92
N GLY A 22 -15.19 -14.02 -12.57
CA GLY A 22 -14.02 -14.01 -13.44
C GLY A 22 -13.12 -12.81 -13.31
N LYS A 23 -13.37 -11.94 -12.33
CA LYS A 23 -12.52 -10.78 -12.13
C LYS A 23 -11.36 -11.12 -11.23
N THR A 24 -10.23 -10.51 -11.49
CA THR A 24 -9.02 -10.72 -10.69
C THR A 24 -8.87 -9.59 -9.70
N ILE A 25 -8.54 -9.93 -8.45
CA ILE A 25 -8.22 -8.95 -7.44
C ILE A 25 -6.92 -9.36 -6.77
N VAL A 26 -6.04 -8.40 -6.53
CA VAL A 26 -4.82 -8.65 -5.79
C VAL A 26 -4.91 -7.93 -4.45
N ARG A 27 -4.56 -8.64 -3.39
CA ARG A 27 -4.47 -8.08 -2.04
C ARG A 27 -3.01 -8.09 -1.67
N PHE A 28 -2.54 -7.01 -1.08
CA PHE A 28 -1.13 -6.93 -0.72
C PHE A 28 -0.92 -5.91 0.39
N GLY A 29 0.27 -5.92 0.95
CA GLY A 29 0.68 -4.91 1.89
C GLY A 29 1.61 -3.92 1.21
N LEU A 30 1.53 -2.67 1.63
CA LEU A 30 2.43 -1.65 1.16
C LEU A 30 3.25 -1.17 2.35
N SER A 31 4.57 -1.26 2.24
CA SER A 31 5.49 -0.83 3.28
C SER A 31 5.93 0.58 2.94
N ILE A 32 5.61 1.53 3.81
CA ILE A 32 5.84 2.95 3.58
C ILE A 32 6.85 3.45 4.59
N TRP A 33 7.92 4.08 4.11
CA TRP A 33 8.91 4.64 5.02
C TRP A 33 8.32 5.87 5.71
N ALA A 34 8.38 5.87 7.02
CA ALA A 34 7.76 6.91 7.84
C ALA A 34 8.80 7.78 8.57
N GLY A 35 10.04 7.71 8.17
CA GLY A 35 11.08 8.53 8.79
C GLY A 35 11.92 7.73 9.78
N LYS A 36 12.63 8.45 10.63
CA LYS A 36 13.49 7.84 11.64
C LYS A 36 13.04 8.25 13.03
N ASP A 37 13.24 7.34 13.99
CA ASP A 37 12.95 7.69 15.36
C ASP A 37 14.12 8.43 15.98
N LYS A 38 14.06 8.72 17.28
CA LYS A 38 15.08 9.51 17.94
C LYS A 38 16.41 8.80 18.01
N ALA A 39 16.41 7.49 17.94
CA ALA A 39 17.64 6.72 17.96
C ALA A 39 18.23 6.53 16.56
N GLY A 40 17.61 7.07 15.52
CA GLY A 40 18.12 6.97 14.17
C GLY A 40 17.65 5.74 13.43
N ASN A 41 16.72 4.97 13.98
CA ASN A 41 16.21 3.77 13.33
C ASN A 41 15.10 4.12 12.35
N SER A 42 15.12 3.52 11.17
CA SER A 42 14.07 3.74 10.18
C SER A 42 12.76 3.17 10.66
N GLN A 43 11.69 3.90 10.46
CA GLN A 43 10.36 3.49 10.82
C GLN A 43 9.54 3.28 9.57
N TYR A 44 8.71 2.23 9.59
CA TYR A 44 7.87 1.89 8.45
C TYR A 44 6.44 1.74 8.91
N GLN A 45 5.52 2.11 8.05
CA GLN A 45 4.11 1.88 8.26
C GLN A 45 3.65 0.87 7.23
N PHE A 46 2.68 0.04 7.60
CA PHE A 46 2.21 -1.02 6.74
C PHE A 46 0.72 -0.83 6.49
N VAL A 47 0.33 -0.85 5.22
CA VAL A 47 -1.04 -0.56 4.84
C VAL A 47 -1.56 -1.72 3.99
N ASN A 48 -2.76 -2.18 4.30
CA ASN A 48 -3.41 -3.22 3.50
C ASN A 48 -4.04 -2.58 2.27
N CYS A 49 -3.83 -3.18 1.12
CA CYS A 49 -4.33 -2.66 -0.15
C CYS A 49 -5.04 -3.74 -0.94
N LYS A 50 -6.00 -3.32 -1.76
CA LYS A 50 -6.67 -4.17 -2.73
C LYS A 50 -6.72 -3.47 -4.07
N TYR A 51 -6.49 -4.21 -5.14
CA TYR A 51 -6.55 -3.67 -6.48
C TYR A 51 -7.28 -4.64 -7.39
N TRP A 52 -8.30 -4.15 -8.12
CA TRP A 52 -9.00 -4.97 -9.07
C TRP A 52 -8.19 -5.03 -10.36
N GLY A 53 -7.46 -6.12 -10.54
CA GLY A 53 -6.57 -6.32 -11.66
C GLY A 53 -5.34 -7.10 -11.22
N ASP A 54 -4.34 -7.17 -12.08
CA ASP A 54 -3.10 -7.84 -11.76
C ASP A 54 -1.92 -6.91 -12.09
N GLY A 55 -0.72 -7.45 -12.08
CA GLY A 55 0.45 -6.65 -12.40
C GLY A 55 1.19 -6.13 -11.17
N ILE A 56 0.67 -6.37 -9.98
CA ILE A 56 1.33 -5.96 -8.74
C ILE A 56 2.01 -7.19 -8.13
N GLU A 57 3.31 -7.11 -7.92
CA GLU A 57 4.09 -8.23 -7.42
C GLU A 57 4.96 -7.82 -6.26
N ASN A 58 5.33 -8.81 -5.45
CA ASN A 58 6.19 -8.56 -4.29
C ASN A 58 7.50 -7.90 -4.71
N GLY A 59 7.94 -6.95 -3.94
CA GLY A 59 9.21 -6.27 -4.18
C GLY A 59 9.12 -5.05 -5.07
N MET A 60 7.98 -4.84 -5.72
CA MET A 60 7.83 -3.65 -6.55
C MET A 60 7.72 -2.40 -5.70
N ASN A 61 8.30 -1.32 -6.18
CA ASN A 61 8.08 -0.01 -5.59
C ASN A 61 7.05 0.70 -6.44
N ILE A 62 5.92 1.06 -5.85
CA ILE A 62 4.82 1.64 -6.61
C ILE A 62 4.26 2.87 -5.91
N GLU A 63 3.61 3.69 -6.69
CA GLU A 63 2.80 4.79 -6.19
C GLU A 63 1.36 4.46 -6.48
N ILE A 64 0.49 4.65 -5.52
CA ILE A 64 -0.91 4.32 -5.67
C ILE A 64 -1.79 5.52 -5.40
N VAL A 65 -2.93 5.53 -6.06
CA VAL A 65 -4.01 6.47 -5.77
C VAL A 65 -5.24 5.62 -5.51
N GLY A 66 -5.91 5.88 -4.42
CA GLY A 66 -7.10 5.12 -4.06
C GLY A 66 -7.92 5.81 -3.00
N LYS A 67 -8.69 5.02 -2.28
CA LYS A 67 -9.52 5.52 -1.20
C LYS A 67 -9.52 4.54 -0.05
N ILE A 68 -9.80 5.04 1.13
CA ILE A 68 -9.88 4.21 2.32
C ILE A 68 -11.24 3.54 2.38
N CYS A 69 -11.25 2.24 2.58
CA CYS A 69 -12.46 1.45 2.71
C CYS A 69 -12.36 0.58 3.94
N PHE A 70 -13.47 -0.01 4.33
CA PHE A 70 -13.53 -0.89 5.47
C PHE A 70 -14.27 -2.16 5.10
N ASP A 71 -13.74 -3.31 5.54
CA ASP A 71 -14.47 -4.57 5.53
C ASP A 71 -14.95 -4.82 6.93
N THR A 72 -16.18 -5.29 7.06
CA THR A 72 -16.72 -5.71 8.35
C THR A 72 -17.20 -7.14 8.26
N TRP A 73 -17.01 -7.90 9.31
CA TRP A 73 -17.51 -9.27 9.38
C TRP A 73 -17.75 -9.63 10.83
N GLU A 74 -18.50 -10.70 11.04
CA GLU A 74 -18.76 -11.18 12.40
C GLU A 74 -17.97 -12.43 12.66
N LYS A 75 -17.37 -12.50 13.82
CA LYS A 75 -16.63 -13.67 14.25
C LYS A 75 -16.87 -13.83 15.75
N ASP A 76 -17.34 -15.02 16.14
CA ASP A 76 -17.58 -15.35 17.55
C ASP A 76 -18.49 -14.31 18.22
N GLY A 77 -19.51 -13.87 17.53
CA GLY A 77 -20.47 -12.91 18.08
C GLY A 77 -19.96 -11.48 18.16
N GLN A 78 -18.79 -11.20 17.59
CA GLN A 78 -18.23 -9.86 17.59
C GLN A 78 -18.09 -9.33 16.18
N THR A 79 -18.35 -8.06 16.01
CA THR A 79 -18.14 -7.40 14.73
C THR A 79 -16.68 -7.00 14.62
N LYS A 80 -16.03 -7.41 13.56
CA LYS A 80 -14.64 -7.06 13.27
C LYS A 80 -14.60 -6.10 12.10
N VAL A 81 -13.62 -5.21 12.13
CA VAL A 81 -13.45 -4.20 11.08
C VAL A 81 -12.00 -4.22 10.62
N ARG A 82 -11.78 -4.17 9.32
CA ARG A 82 -10.44 -4.05 8.76
C ARG A 82 -10.43 -2.89 7.79
N GLN A 83 -9.48 -1.99 7.95
CA GLN A 83 -9.29 -0.88 7.05
C GLN A 83 -8.33 -1.27 5.95
N TYR A 84 -8.61 -0.86 4.73
CA TYR A 84 -7.72 -1.09 3.60
C TYR A 84 -7.85 0.06 2.62
N VAL A 85 -6.90 0.14 1.69
CA VAL A 85 -6.95 1.11 0.61
C VAL A 85 -7.37 0.38 -0.65
N LEU A 86 -8.48 0.82 -1.26
CA LEU A 86 -8.91 0.30 -2.54
C LEU A 86 -8.26 1.17 -3.61
N ILE A 87 -7.41 0.56 -4.42
CA ILE A 87 -6.59 1.29 -5.37
C ILE A 87 -7.35 1.56 -6.64
N ASP A 88 -7.37 2.83 -7.07
CA ASP A 88 -7.94 3.21 -8.35
C ASP A 88 -6.91 3.08 -9.46
N SER A 89 -5.67 3.44 -9.18
CA SER A 89 -4.60 3.35 -10.16
C SER A 89 -3.25 3.24 -9.45
N PHE A 90 -2.28 2.68 -10.15
CA PHE A 90 -0.92 2.63 -9.63
C PHE A 90 0.08 2.80 -10.76
N SER A 91 1.29 3.18 -10.41
CA SER A 91 2.40 3.24 -11.36
C SER A 91 3.67 2.80 -10.66
N ASN A 92 4.63 2.34 -11.44
CA ASN A 92 5.91 1.98 -10.86
C ASN A 92 6.63 3.24 -10.41
N HIS A 93 7.15 3.18 -9.19
CA HIS A 93 7.93 4.28 -8.67
C HIS A 93 9.40 3.98 -8.97
N VAL A 94 10.00 4.77 -9.84
CA VAL A 94 11.38 4.57 -10.20
C VAL A 94 12.20 5.51 -9.35
N ALA A 95 12.99 4.95 -8.43
CA ALA A 95 13.82 5.78 -7.59
C ALA A 95 14.91 6.39 -8.41
N GLN A 96 15.12 7.67 -8.22
CA GLN A 96 16.18 8.34 -8.92
C GLN A 96 17.49 8.04 -8.24
N PRO A 97 18.48 7.60 -8.96
CA PRO A 97 19.70 7.20 -8.32
C PRO A 97 20.35 8.28 -7.55
N LYS A 98 20.17 9.50 -7.91
CA LYS A 98 20.79 10.49 -7.20
C LYS A 98 19.95 11.10 -6.24
N GLN A 99 18.75 10.96 -6.24
CA GLN A 99 18.03 11.54 -5.28
C GLN A 99 18.07 10.91 -4.11
N ASP A 100 18.55 9.91 -4.22
CA ASP A 100 18.63 9.29 -3.13
C ASP A 100 19.55 9.79 -2.35
N GLN A 101 20.15 10.53 -2.68
CA GLN A 101 21.01 10.98 -1.99
C GLN A 101 20.77 12.12 -1.63
N ASN A 102 20.53 12.70 -1.75
CA ASN A 102 20.28 13.50 -1.29
C ASN A 102 19.36 13.83 -0.97
N GLN A 103 18.84 13.67 -1.15
CA GLN A 103 17.93 13.77 -0.79
C GLN A 103 17.64 13.45 0.08
N GLY A 104 18.24 13.34 0.23
CA GLY A 104 17.92 12.84 0.87
C GLY A 104 17.74 13.13 1.67
N GLU A 105 17.93 13.49 1.69
CA GLU A 105 17.56 13.75 2.32
C GLU A 105 16.68 13.99 2.44
N LEU A 106 16.35 14.32 1.93
CA LEU A 106 15.39 14.49 1.97
C LEU A 106 14.60 14.09 2.24
N GLY A 107 14.93 14.08 2.33
CA GLY A 107 14.21 13.50 2.65
C GLY A 107 13.27 13.55 2.89
N GLY A 108 13.34 13.88 2.60
CA GLY A 108 12.28 14.06 2.75
C GLY A 108 11.17 13.51 2.87
N TRP A 109 10.61 13.58 2.91
CA TRP A 109 9.44 13.10 3.35
C TRP A 109 8.76 14.09 4.18
#